data_d93ce8202de35ac934f93cb7a41558fa
#
_entry.id   d93ce8202de35ac934f93cb7a41558fa
#
_cell.length_a   1.000
_cell.length_b   1.000
_cell.length_c   1.000
_cell.angle_alpha   90.00
_cell.angle_beta   90.00
_cell.angle_gamma   90.00
#
_symmetry.space_group_name_H-M   'P 1'
#
loop_
_entity.id
_entity.type
_entity.pdbx_description
1 polymer ?
#
loop_
_entity_poly.entity_id
_entity_poly.type
_entity_poly.pdbx_seq_one_letter_code
_entity_poly.pdbx_strand_id
1 'polypeptide(L)'
;VVVENGIAAIMDVAGFNYRPHLYQYAYDKLPQQIILGSETASTVSSRGVYKFPVTRQSMKKYDDHQSSSYDVEHCGWSNLPEDDWLWHNDKSWAIGEFVWTGFDYLGEPTPYYTDWPSHSSLFGIVDLAGLPKDRFYLYRSHWNKDVETLHILPHWNWEGREGEVTPVFVYTNYPSAELFINGKSQGKRTKDMSVTVENSADSTSMANFKRQQRY
;
A
#
# COMPACT_ATOMS: atom_id res chain seq x y z
N VAL A 1 15.65 -2.98 -19.72
CA VAL A 1 16.93 -2.35 -20.07
C VAL A 1 18.07 -2.97 -19.27
N VAL A 2 18.05 -2.94 -17.93
CA VAL A 2 19.16 -3.45 -17.09
C VAL A 2 19.38 -4.97 -17.22
N VAL A 3 18.36 -5.71 -17.57
CA VAL A 3 18.45 -7.15 -17.85
C VAL A 3 19.11 -7.41 -19.20
N GLU A 4 18.72 -6.67 -20.23
CA GLU A 4 19.22 -6.85 -21.61
C GLU A 4 20.64 -6.36 -21.81
N ASN A 5 21.10 -5.34 -21.07
CA ASN A 5 22.45 -4.80 -21.18
C ASN A 5 23.49 -5.58 -20.34
N GLY A 6 23.06 -6.60 -19.62
CA GLY A 6 23.91 -7.48 -18.84
C GLY A 6 24.34 -6.97 -17.46
N ILE A 7 24.01 -5.72 -17.07
CA ILE A 7 24.42 -5.18 -15.76
C ILE A 7 23.77 -5.98 -14.61
N ALA A 8 22.49 -6.29 -14.72
CA ALA A 8 21.82 -7.05 -13.68
C ALA A 8 22.39 -8.47 -13.48
N ALA A 9 22.99 -9.06 -14.52
CA ALA A 9 23.54 -10.41 -14.46
C ALA A 9 24.86 -10.52 -13.69
N ILE A 10 25.56 -9.40 -13.47
CA ILE A 10 26.83 -9.37 -12.71
C ILE A 10 26.64 -8.96 -11.25
N MET A 11 25.42 -8.65 -10.84
CA MET A 11 25.07 -8.32 -9.45
C MET A 11 24.76 -9.59 -8.68
N ASP A 12 25.09 -9.64 -7.39
CA ASP A 12 24.71 -10.75 -6.52
C ASP A 12 23.19 -10.85 -6.39
N VAL A 13 22.52 -9.70 -6.26
CA VAL A 13 21.06 -9.59 -6.21
C VAL A 13 20.63 -8.41 -7.08
N ALA A 14 19.73 -8.64 -8.01
CA ALA A 14 19.14 -7.56 -8.81
C ALA A 14 17.96 -6.92 -8.07
N GLY A 15 18.07 -5.61 -7.79
CA GLY A 15 17.03 -4.80 -7.20
C GLY A 15 16.17 -4.09 -8.26
N PHE A 16 14.87 -4.09 -8.07
CA PHE A 16 13.91 -3.46 -8.99
C PHE A 16 13.03 -2.44 -8.25
N ASN A 17 12.99 -1.21 -8.79
CA ASN A 17 12.14 -0.15 -8.25
C ASN A 17 10.84 -0.08 -9.05
N TYR A 18 9.68 -0.26 -8.40
CA TYR A 18 8.34 -0.04 -8.95
C TYR A 18 8.03 -0.78 -10.26
N ARG A 19 8.61 -1.96 -10.47
CA ARG A 19 8.43 -2.76 -11.69
C ARG A 19 8.10 -4.22 -11.40
N PRO A 20 7.13 -4.53 -10.51
CA PRO A 20 6.84 -5.92 -10.14
C PRO A 20 6.41 -6.76 -11.34
N HIS A 21 5.77 -6.17 -12.34
CA HIS A 21 5.38 -6.86 -13.59
C HIS A 21 6.58 -7.40 -14.41
N LEU A 22 7.80 -6.95 -14.11
CA LEU A 22 9.03 -7.45 -14.76
C LEU A 22 9.75 -8.53 -13.95
N TYR A 23 9.29 -8.88 -12.77
CA TYR A 23 9.97 -9.82 -11.88
C TYR A 23 10.12 -11.20 -12.50
N GLN A 24 9.05 -11.76 -13.06
CA GLN A 24 9.10 -13.06 -13.72
C GLN A 24 10.07 -13.05 -14.91
N TYR A 25 10.00 -12.01 -15.75
CA TYR A 25 10.93 -11.87 -16.89
C TYR A 25 12.38 -11.81 -16.42
N ALA A 26 12.68 -11.05 -15.38
CA ALA A 26 14.02 -10.94 -14.83
C ALA A 26 14.50 -12.25 -14.21
N TYR A 27 13.64 -12.93 -13.46
CA TYR A 27 13.93 -14.26 -12.91
C TYR A 27 14.32 -15.27 -13.98
N ASP A 28 13.58 -15.31 -15.09
CA ASP A 28 13.85 -16.24 -16.20
C ASP A 28 15.15 -15.95 -16.96
N LYS A 29 15.65 -14.71 -16.92
CA LYS A 29 16.82 -14.24 -17.68
C LYS A 29 18.10 -14.14 -16.87
N LEU A 30 17.99 -13.89 -15.57
CA LEU A 30 19.15 -13.62 -14.73
C LEU A 30 19.74 -14.92 -14.15
N PRO A 31 21.07 -15.09 -14.16
CA PRO A 31 21.72 -16.33 -13.71
C PRO A 31 21.53 -16.59 -12.21
N GLN A 32 21.40 -15.56 -11.39
CA GLN A 32 21.20 -15.67 -9.94
C GLN A 32 19.80 -16.10 -9.55
N GLN A 33 18.80 -15.89 -10.40
CA GLN A 33 17.41 -16.27 -10.16
C GLN A 33 16.86 -15.80 -8.79
N ILE A 34 17.25 -14.58 -8.41
CA ILE A 34 16.83 -13.91 -7.18
C ILE A 34 16.41 -12.49 -7.53
N ILE A 35 15.24 -12.08 -7.06
CA ILE A 35 14.67 -10.74 -7.30
C ILE A 35 14.39 -10.05 -5.97
N LEU A 36 14.73 -8.78 -5.87
CA LEU A 36 14.45 -7.92 -4.75
C LEU A 36 13.67 -6.68 -5.18
N GLY A 37 12.59 -6.35 -4.50
CA GLY A 37 11.95 -5.05 -4.61
C GLY A 37 12.76 -3.99 -3.85
N SER A 38 13.70 -3.31 -4.52
CA SER A 38 14.60 -2.35 -3.86
C SER A 38 13.94 -1.03 -3.52
N GLU A 39 12.86 -0.65 -4.22
CA GLU A 39 11.90 0.37 -3.81
C GLU A 39 10.50 -0.05 -4.28
N THR A 40 9.56 -0.08 -3.34
CA THR A 40 8.17 -0.45 -3.62
C THR A 40 7.20 0.57 -3.05
N ALA A 41 5.98 0.58 -3.56
CA ALA A 41 4.82 1.24 -2.99
C ALA A 41 5.05 2.68 -2.50
N SER A 42 5.47 3.61 -3.38
CA SER A 42 5.40 5.06 -3.09
C SER A 42 3.94 5.50 -2.97
N THR A 43 3.27 5.00 -1.94
CA THR A 43 1.92 5.35 -1.55
C THR A 43 1.96 6.63 -0.71
N VAL A 44 1.08 7.56 -0.97
CA VAL A 44 1.02 8.84 -0.25
C VAL A 44 -0.16 8.84 0.70
N SER A 45 0.06 9.33 1.92
CA SER A 45 -1.00 9.51 2.93
C SER A 45 -0.62 10.53 3.98
N SER A 46 -1.62 11.24 4.50
CA SER A 46 -1.50 12.14 5.65
C SER A 46 -2.20 11.50 6.84
N ARG A 47 -1.52 11.38 7.98
CA ARG A 47 -2.05 10.72 9.18
C ARG A 47 -3.39 11.33 9.63
N GLY A 48 -4.44 10.49 9.71
CA GLY A 48 -5.75 10.87 10.20
C GLY A 48 -6.58 11.75 9.25
N VAL A 49 -6.16 11.94 8.00
CA VAL A 49 -6.92 12.66 6.97
C VAL A 49 -7.60 11.64 6.05
N TYR A 50 -8.90 11.82 5.82
CA TYR A 50 -9.66 10.90 4.98
C TYR A 50 -10.42 11.67 3.90
N LYS A 51 -10.30 11.23 2.66
CA LYS A 51 -10.92 11.84 1.49
C LYS A 51 -11.99 10.94 0.92
N PHE A 52 -13.04 11.56 0.39
CA PHE A 52 -14.18 10.88 -0.19
C PHE A 52 -14.45 11.37 -1.62
N PRO A 53 -14.97 10.53 -2.52
CA PRO A 53 -15.15 9.08 -2.36
C PRO A 53 -13.83 8.34 -2.23
N VAL A 54 -13.83 7.17 -1.58
CA VAL A 54 -12.64 6.34 -1.43
C VAL A 54 -12.41 5.58 -2.74
N THR A 55 -11.49 6.10 -3.54
CA THR A 55 -11.14 5.51 -4.85
C THR A 55 -9.62 5.48 -5.02
N ARG A 56 -9.13 4.47 -5.74
CA ARG A 56 -7.71 4.44 -6.13
C ARG A 56 -7.41 5.61 -7.05
N GLN A 57 -6.39 6.37 -6.73
CA GLN A 57 -5.97 7.53 -7.49
C GLN A 57 -4.45 7.62 -7.57
N SER A 58 -3.96 8.13 -8.71
CA SER A 58 -2.55 8.43 -8.91
C SER A 58 -2.35 9.94 -8.93
N MET A 59 -1.35 10.42 -8.16
CA MET A 59 -0.93 11.83 -8.12
C MET A 59 -2.08 12.81 -7.84
N LYS A 60 -3.06 12.39 -7.05
CA LYS A 60 -4.17 13.27 -6.68
C LYS A 60 -3.71 14.41 -5.78
N LYS A 61 -4.17 15.62 -6.08
CA LYS A 61 -3.98 16.81 -5.25
C LYS A 61 -5.31 17.26 -4.66
N TYR A 62 -5.23 17.81 -3.46
CA TYR A 62 -6.35 18.40 -2.73
C TYR A 62 -5.97 19.81 -2.26
N ASP A 63 -6.96 20.70 -2.12
CA ASP A 63 -6.73 22.10 -1.76
C ASP A 63 -6.10 22.29 -0.38
N ASP A 64 -6.31 21.35 0.53
CA ASP A 64 -5.70 21.33 1.86
C ASP A 64 -4.28 20.73 1.90
N HIS A 65 -3.71 20.39 0.75
CA HIS A 65 -2.38 19.78 0.59
C HIS A 65 -2.17 18.49 1.43
N GLN A 66 -3.23 17.71 1.62
CA GLN A 66 -3.20 16.45 2.35
C GLN A 66 -3.66 15.29 1.46
N SER A 67 -3.11 14.10 1.65
CA SER A 67 -3.51 12.88 0.96
C SER A 67 -4.32 11.96 1.88
N SER A 68 -5.13 11.08 1.29
CA SER A 68 -6.04 10.23 2.06
C SER A 68 -5.31 9.13 2.84
N SER A 69 -5.63 8.98 4.11
CA SER A 69 -5.13 7.89 4.97
C SER A 69 -5.79 6.53 4.70
N TYR A 70 -6.68 6.46 3.74
CA TYR A 70 -7.22 5.18 3.26
C TYR A 70 -6.21 4.33 2.45
N ASP A 71 -4.99 4.85 2.22
CA ASP A 71 -3.92 4.17 1.47
C ASP A 71 -4.33 3.74 0.05
N VAL A 72 -5.12 4.57 -0.63
CA VAL A 72 -5.59 4.34 -1.99
C VAL A 72 -4.93 5.28 -3.01
N GLU A 73 -3.99 6.10 -2.56
CA GLU A 73 -3.31 7.10 -3.38
C GLU A 73 -1.83 6.76 -3.51
N HIS A 74 -1.30 6.84 -4.73
CA HIS A 74 0.09 6.50 -5.01
C HIS A 74 0.69 7.42 -6.06
N CYS A 75 2.01 7.41 -6.20
CA CYS A 75 2.71 8.12 -7.27
C CYS A 75 2.47 7.49 -8.63
N GLY A 76 2.61 8.29 -9.70
CA GLY A 76 2.36 7.83 -11.06
C GLY A 76 3.29 6.72 -11.54
N TRP A 77 4.47 6.60 -10.95
CA TRP A 77 5.46 5.55 -11.25
C TRP A 77 5.35 4.32 -10.35
N SER A 78 4.42 4.30 -9.41
CA SER A 78 4.35 3.39 -8.27
C SER A 78 3.02 2.65 -8.19
N ASN A 79 2.89 1.85 -7.15
CA ASN A 79 1.75 0.98 -6.86
C ASN A 79 1.24 1.21 -5.43
N LEU A 80 0.19 0.51 -5.07
CA LEU A 80 -0.20 0.30 -3.67
C LEU A 80 0.53 -0.92 -3.09
N PRO A 81 0.68 -1.02 -1.75
CA PRO A 81 1.35 -2.16 -1.12
C PRO A 81 0.82 -3.52 -1.56
N GLU A 82 -0.50 -3.64 -1.66
CA GLU A 82 -1.14 -4.90 -2.04
C GLU A 82 -0.82 -5.33 -3.48
N ASP A 83 -0.53 -4.38 -4.37
CA ASP A 83 -0.09 -4.70 -5.73
C ASP A 83 1.28 -5.37 -5.71
N ASP A 84 2.21 -4.85 -4.91
CA ASP A 84 3.55 -5.42 -4.78
C ASP A 84 3.49 -6.80 -4.12
N TRP A 85 2.67 -6.98 -3.09
CA TRP A 85 2.51 -8.27 -2.42
C TRP A 85 2.01 -9.40 -3.31
N LEU A 86 1.17 -9.11 -4.30
CA LEU A 86 0.76 -10.10 -5.30
C LEU A 86 1.95 -10.70 -6.07
N TRP A 87 3.02 -9.91 -6.26
CA TRP A 87 4.22 -10.36 -6.95
C TRP A 87 5.24 -11.02 -6.05
N HIS A 88 5.17 -10.82 -4.74
CA HIS A 88 6.10 -11.39 -3.77
C HIS A 88 5.59 -12.67 -3.10
N ASN A 89 4.33 -12.69 -2.69
CA ASN A 89 3.82 -13.71 -1.75
C ASN A 89 3.90 -15.14 -2.26
N ASP A 90 3.74 -15.36 -3.57
CA ASP A 90 3.71 -16.69 -4.17
C ASP A 90 5.02 -17.08 -4.84
N LYS A 91 6.06 -16.26 -4.70
CA LYS A 91 7.33 -16.42 -5.42
C LYS A 91 8.48 -16.56 -4.44
N SER A 92 8.96 -17.78 -4.22
CA SER A 92 10.09 -18.05 -3.31
C SER A 92 11.40 -17.37 -3.72
N TRP A 93 11.54 -17.02 -4.99
CA TRP A 93 12.69 -16.31 -5.54
C TRP A 93 12.58 -14.78 -5.45
N ALA A 94 11.42 -14.24 -5.14
CA ALA A 94 11.23 -12.83 -4.77
C ALA A 94 11.50 -12.71 -3.27
N ILE A 95 12.73 -12.36 -2.91
CA ILE A 95 13.25 -12.49 -1.54
C ILE A 95 12.79 -11.39 -0.58
N GLY A 96 12.03 -10.42 -1.07
CA GLY A 96 11.44 -9.36 -0.26
C GLY A 96 11.41 -8.01 -0.94
N GLU A 97 11.09 -7.00 -0.13
CA GLU A 97 10.94 -5.63 -0.60
C GLU A 97 11.42 -4.59 0.42
N PHE A 98 11.82 -3.43 -0.09
CA PHE A 98 12.05 -2.22 0.70
C PHE A 98 11.05 -1.15 0.27
N VAL A 99 10.20 -0.76 1.19
CA VAL A 99 9.15 0.23 0.92
C VAL A 99 9.72 1.63 0.88
N TRP A 100 9.31 2.43 -0.08
CA TRP A 100 9.51 3.86 -0.07
C TRP A 100 8.29 4.55 0.55
N THR A 101 8.37 5.01 1.83
CA THR A 101 9.53 4.93 2.73
C THR A 101 9.06 4.76 4.19
N GLY A 102 9.99 4.47 5.10
CA GLY A 102 9.67 4.27 6.52
C GLY A 102 9.13 5.53 7.21
N PHE A 103 9.71 6.69 6.92
CA PHE A 103 9.33 7.97 7.54
C PHE A 103 9.04 9.03 6.47
N ASP A 104 8.13 9.95 6.79
CA ASP A 104 8.08 11.22 6.06
C ASP A 104 9.40 11.97 6.26
N TYR A 105 9.80 12.76 5.29
CA TYR A 105 11.04 13.53 5.33
C TYR A 105 10.86 14.90 4.68
N LEU A 106 11.67 15.87 5.07
CA LEU A 106 11.69 17.19 4.46
C LEU A 106 12.29 17.12 3.05
N GLY A 107 11.77 17.94 2.16
CA GLY A 107 12.04 17.87 0.75
C GLY A 107 11.07 16.91 0.05
N GLU A 108 11.10 16.87 -1.27
CA GLU A 108 10.27 16.01 -2.11
C GLU A 108 8.77 15.93 -1.70
N PRO A 109 8.05 17.06 -1.64
CA PRO A 109 6.70 17.11 -1.12
C PRO A 109 5.66 16.56 -2.11
N THR A 110 5.85 15.36 -2.59
CA THR A 110 4.97 14.68 -3.53
C THR A 110 3.60 14.39 -2.90
N PRO A 111 2.48 14.70 -3.59
CA PRO A 111 2.37 15.22 -4.97
C PRO A 111 2.37 16.77 -5.09
N TYR A 112 2.73 17.51 -4.04
CA TYR A 112 2.58 18.96 -3.90
C TYR A 112 3.88 19.74 -4.19
N TYR A 113 4.69 19.32 -5.15
CA TYR A 113 6.04 19.86 -5.45
C TYR A 113 6.14 21.38 -5.55
N THR A 114 5.11 22.01 -6.14
CA THR A 114 5.09 23.44 -6.42
C THR A 114 4.12 24.21 -5.54
N ASP A 115 3.46 23.52 -4.62
CA ASP A 115 2.33 24.07 -3.87
C ASP A 115 2.84 24.51 -2.48
N TRP A 116 3.14 25.80 -2.34
CA TRP A 116 3.55 26.36 -1.05
C TRP A 116 2.37 26.36 -0.06
N PRO A 117 2.55 25.98 1.21
CA PRO A 117 3.82 25.74 1.92
C PRO A 117 4.26 24.27 2.02
N SER A 118 3.86 23.41 1.12
CA SER A 118 4.22 21.98 1.17
C SER A 118 5.72 21.80 1.02
N HIS A 119 6.36 21.15 1.98
CA HIS A 119 7.81 20.91 2.00
C HIS A 119 8.20 19.56 2.60
N SER A 120 7.24 18.73 2.97
CA SER A 120 7.46 17.37 3.48
C SER A 120 6.89 16.34 2.51
N SER A 121 7.57 15.20 2.37
CA SER A 121 7.01 14.03 1.70
C SER A 121 5.81 13.47 2.45
N LEU A 122 4.94 12.75 1.73
CA LEU A 122 3.81 12.02 2.30
C LEU A 122 3.96 10.50 2.16
N PHE A 123 5.16 10.02 1.83
CA PHE A 123 5.46 8.61 1.58
C PHE A 123 5.58 7.77 2.84
N GLY A 124 5.90 8.39 3.97
CA GLY A 124 6.22 7.70 5.21
C GLY A 124 5.12 6.74 5.68
N ILE A 125 5.55 5.59 6.18
CA ILE A 125 4.70 4.70 7.00
C ILE A 125 4.45 5.34 8.36
N VAL A 126 5.44 6.13 8.82
CA VAL A 126 5.42 6.96 10.02
C VAL A 126 5.56 8.41 9.61
N ASP A 127 4.87 9.32 10.28
CA ASP A 127 4.93 10.75 9.97
C ASP A 127 6.20 11.44 10.53
N LEU A 128 6.38 12.74 10.23
CA LEU A 128 7.53 13.53 10.72
C LEU A 128 7.63 13.61 12.24
N ALA A 129 6.52 13.45 12.96
CA ALA A 129 6.50 13.45 14.43
C ALA A 129 6.83 12.07 15.04
N GLY A 130 7.11 11.07 14.21
CA GLY A 130 7.36 9.70 14.67
C GLY A 130 6.09 8.92 15.00
N LEU A 131 4.92 9.40 14.57
CA LEU A 131 3.65 8.73 14.83
C LEU A 131 3.24 7.83 13.66
N PRO A 132 2.78 6.59 13.93
CA PRO A 132 2.37 5.67 12.87
C PRO A 132 1.13 6.18 12.13
N LYS A 133 1.15 6.11 10.80
CA LYS A 133 -0.02 6.29 9.94
C LYS A 133 -0.85 5.01 9.89
N ASP A 134 -2.05 5.03 9.30
CA ASP A 134 -2.86 3.81 9.15
C ASP A 134 -2.09 2.73 8.39
N ARG A 135 -1.31 3.10 7.40
CA ARG A 135 -0.46 2.21 6.61
C ARG A 135 0.59 1.45 7.44
N PHE A 136 1.04 1.97 8.56
CA PHE A 136 1.90 1.22 9.49
C PHE A 136 1.22 -0.08 9.94
N TYR A 137 -0.05 -0.01 10.26
CA TYR A 137 -0.82 -1.18 10.70
C TYR A 137 -1.15 -2.12 9.55
N LEU A 138 -1.29 -1.59 8.32
CA LEU A 138 -1.41 -2.41 7.11
C LEU A 138 -0.16 -3.28 6.93
N TYR A 139 1.04 -2.69 6.91
CA TYR A 139 2.29 -3.43 6.81
C TYR A 139 2.52 -4.37 7.99
N ARG A 140 2.27 -3.91 9.22
CA ARG A 140 2.39 -4.76 10.40
C ARG A 140 1.49 -5.99 10.32
N SER A 141 0.26 -5.84 9.84
CA SER A 141 -0.68 -6.96 9.70
C SER A 141 -0.25 -7.97 8.64
N HIS A 142 0.54 -7.53 7.66
CA HIS A 142 1.04 -8.38 6.59
C HIS A 142 2.37 -9.06 6.94
N TRP A 143 3.32 -8.30 7.44
CA TRP A 143 4.69 -8.78 7.67
C TRP A 143 4.91 -9.42 9.05
N ASN A 144 4.33 -8.84 10.11
CA ASN A 144 4.58 -9.32 11.46
C ASN A 144 3.50 -10.33 11.87
N LYS A 145 3.90 -11.60 11.97
CA LYS A 145 3.00 -12.70 12.38
C LYS A 145 3.01 -12.95 13.89
N ASP A 146 4.00 -12.39 14.61
CA ASP A 146 4.18 -12.60 16.04
C ASP A 146 3.39 -11.60 16.88
N VAL A 147 3.00 -10.47 16.30
CA VAL A 147 2.24 -9.42 16.97
C VAL A 147 0.83 -9.35 16.41
N GLU A 148 -0.14 -9.55 17.28
CA GLU A 148 -1.55 -9.40 16.93
C GLU A 148 -1.83 -7.98 16.44
N THR A 149 -2.45 -7.87 15.28
CA THR A 149 -2.83 -6.60 14.68
C THR A 149 -4.31 -6.58 14.39
N LEU A 150 -4.98 -5.59 14.95
CA LEU A 150 -6.36 -5.26 14.65
C LEU A 150 -6.48 -3.74 14.68
N HIS A 151 -6.53 -3.11 13.52
CA HIS A 151 -6.61 -1.67 13.36
C HIS A 151 -7.80 -1.30 12.49
N ILE A 152 -8.60 -0.35 12.97
CA ILE A 152 -9.80 0.13 12.28
C ILE A 152 -9.58 1.58 11.83
N LEU A 153 -10.00 1.88 10.62
CA LEU A 153 -10.04 3.24 10.06
C LEU A 153 -11.36 3.43 9.29
N PRO A 154 -11.84 4.66 9.14
CA PRO A 154 -11.30 5.91 9.66
C PRO A 154 -11.72 6.15 11.12
N HIS A 155 -11.41 7.34 11.65
CA HIS A 155 -12.03 7.83 12.90
C HIS A 155 -13.55 8.04 12.75
N TRP A 156 -14.27 8.28 13.85
CA TRP A 156 -15.74 8.40 13.85
C TRP A 156 -16.26 9.85 13.96
N ASN A 157 -15.42 10.87 13.82
CA ASN A 157 -15.81 12.28 13.90
C ASN A 157 -16.10 12.82 12.51
N TRP A 158 -17.37 12.78 12.09
CA TRP A 158 -17.82 13.13 10.74
C TRP A 158 -18.91 14.20 10.75
N GLU A 159 -18.71 15.27 11.52
CA GLU A 159 -19.59 16.43 11.51
C GLU A 159 -19.79 16.95 10.07
N GLY A 160 -21.03 17.18 9.68
CA GLY A 160 -21.41 17.64 8.35
C GLY A 160 -21.48 16.54 7.28
N ARG A 161 -21.35 15.26 7.66
CA ARG A 161 -21.51 14.12 6.74
C ARG A 161 -22.66 13.18 7.14
N GLU A 162 -23.62 13.70 7.86
CA GLU A 162 -24.79 12.92 8.30
C GLU A 162 -25.56 12.39 7.08
N GLY A 163 -25.84 11.10 7.07
CA GLY A 163 -26.51 10.40 5.96
C GLY A 163 -25.60 9.97 4.80
N GLU A 164 -24.30 10.31 4.84
CA GLU A 164 -23.33 9.86 3.83
C GLU A 164 -22.67 8.53 4.23
N VAL A 165 -22.28 7.76 3.23
CA VAL A 165 -21.55 6.50 3.45
C VAL A 165 -20.11 6.78 3.85
N THR A 166 -19.67 6.22 4.98
CA THR A 166 -18.29 6.21 5.42
C THR A 166 -17.73 4.77 5.31
N PRO A 167 -16.87 4.47 4.33
CA PRO A 167 -16.23 3.16 4.24
C PRO A 167 -15.38 2.88 5.48
N VAL A 168 -15.53 1.72 6.07
CA VAL A 168 -14.72 1.26 7.21
C VAL A 168 -13.75 0.19 6.72
N PHE A 169 -12.45 0.41 6.96
CA PHE A 169 -11.40 -0.54 6.66
C PHE A 169 -10.86 -1.13 7.96
N VAL A 170 -10.43 -2.39 7.89
CA VAL A 170 -9.80 -3.08 9.01
C VAL A 170 -8.51 -3.74 8.52
N TYR A 171 -7.38 -3.39 9.13
CA TYR A 171 -6.08 -4.03 8.90
C TYR A 171 -5.81 -5.03 10.01
N THR A 172 -5.66 -6.29 9.64
CA THR A 172 -5.51 -7.36 10.63
C THR A 172 -4.71 -8.55 10.08
N ASN A 173 -4.00 -9.25 10.95
CA ASN A 173 -3.38 -10.55 10.63
C ASN A 173 -4.27 -11.74 11.01
N TYR A 174 -5.47 -11.49 11.56
CA TYR A 174 -6.48 -12.52 11.75
C TYR A 174 -7.19 -12.90 10.45
N PRO A 175 -7.72 -14.12 10.34
CA PRO A 175 -8.42 -14.57 9.13
C PRO A 175 -9.76 -13.88 8.91
N SER A 176 -10.34 -13.28 9.92
CA SER A 176 -11.63 -12.58 9.82
C SER A 176 -11.76 -11.47 10.87
N ALA A 177 -12.64 -10.51 10.59
CA ALA A 177 -13.03 -9.45 11.51
C ALA A 177 -14.54 -9.25 11.50
N GLU A 178 -15.11 -8.82 12.63
CA GLU A 178 -16.51 -8.45 12.76
C GLU A 178 -16.63 -7.05 13.34
N LEU A 179 -17.43 -6.21 12.70
CA LEU A 179 -17.68 -4.84 13.12
C LEU A 179 -18.93 -4.76 14.00
N PHE A 180 -18.81 -4.08 15.14
CA PHE A 180 -19.94 -3.76 15.99
C PHE A 180 -20.10 -2.25 16.11
N ILE A 181 -21.33 -1.74 15.97
CA ILE A 181 -21.67 -0.34 16.22
C ILE A 181 -22.72 -0.33 17.35
N ASN A 182 -22.40 0.32 18.46
CA ASN A 182 -23.22 0.34 19.66
C ASN A 182 -23.70 -1.06 20.12
N GLY A 183 -22.80 -2.04 20.07
CA GLY A 183 -23.06 -3.42 20.45
C GLY A 183 -23.84 -4.26 19.44
N LYS A 184 -24.27 -3.67 18.31
CA LYS A 184 -24.96 -4.38 17.22
C LYS A 184 -23.96 -4.76 16.12
N SER A 185 -23.89 -6.06 15.78
CA SER A 185 -23.08 -6.55 14.69
C SER A 185 -23.50 -5.95 13.35
N GLN A 186 -22.51 -5.51 12.58
CA GLN A 186 -22.63 -5.05 11.19
C GLN A 186 -22.19 -6.14 10.21
N GLY A 187 -21.88 -7.31 10.71
CA GLY A 187 -21.45 -8.48 9.96
C GLY A 187 -19.96 -8.80 10.10
N LYS A 188 -19.67 -10.05 9.85
CA LYS A 188 -18.32 -10.62 9.83
C LYS A 188 -17.80 -10.68 8.40
N ARG A 189 -16.51 -10.39 8.22
CA ARG A 189 -15.80 -10.54 6.95
C ARG A 189 -14.61 -11.48 7.14
N THR A 190 -14.34 -12.29 6.12
CA THR A 190 -13.20 -13.22 6.08
C THR A 190 -12.30 -12.84 4.92
N LYS A 191 -10.98 -12.94 5.12
CA LYS A 191 -10.00 -12.70 4.06
C LYS A 191 -10.16 -13.72 2.95
N ASP A 192 -10.10 -13.25 1.72
CA ASP A 192 -9.96 -14.11 0.55
C ASP A 192 -8.48 -14.28 0.22
N MET A 193 -7.97 -15.47 0.40
CA MET A 193 -6.57 -15.82 0.14
C MET A 193 -6.38 -16.47 -1.24
N SER A 194 -7.42 -16.53 -2.06
CA SER A 194 -7.38 -17.20 -3.39
C SER A 194 -6.87 -16.29 -4.51
N VAL A 195 -6.64 -15.01 -4.25
CA VAL A 195 -6.20 -14.04 -5.27
C VAL A 195 -4.71 -14.18 -5.51
N THR A 196 -4.33 -14.47 -6.75
CA THR A 196 -2.94 -14.54 -7.25
C THR A 196 -2.74 -13.53 -8.38
N VAL A 197 -1.49 -13.37 -8.84
CA VAL A 197 -1.19 -12.53 -10.02
C VAL A 197 -1.94 -13.02 -11.25
N GLU A 198 -2.00 -14.33 -11.45
CA GLU A 198 -2.61 -14.94 -12.62
C GLU A 198 -4.12 -14.69 -12.71
N ASN A 199 -4.83 -14.71 -11.58
CA ASN A 199 -6.28 -14.47 -11.54
C ASN A 199 -6.65 -13.02 -11.23
N SER A 200 -5.66 -12.16 -10.97
CA SER A 200 -5.83 -10.71 -10.75
C SER A 200 -5.61 -9.86 -12.00
N ALA A 201 -5.27 -10.47 -13.13
CA ALA A 201 -4.90 -9.77 -14.37
C ALA A 201 -6.01 -8.90 -14.97
N ASP A 202 -7.25 -9.11 -14.58
CA ASP A 202 -8.35 -8.20 -14.87
C ASP A 202 -8.35 -7.03 -13.86
N SER A 203 -8.32 -5.78 -14.36
CA SER A 203 -8.39 -4.56 -13.54
C SER A 203 -9.56 -4.54 -12.56
N THR A 204 -10.63 -5.28 -12.88
CA THR A 204 -11.80 -5.50 -12.03
C THR A 204 -11.48 -6.44 -10.87
N SER A 205 -10.63 -7.45 -11.07
CA SER A 205 -10.23 -8.39 -10.02
C SER A 205 -9.27 -7.77 -9.01
N MET A 206 -8.35 -6.90 -9.46
CA MET A 206 -7.48 -6.10 -8.60
C MET A 206 -8.29 -5.19 -7.65
N ALA A 207 -9.35 -4.56 -8.17
CA ALA A 207 -10.27 -3.76 -7.36
C ALA A 207 -11.03 -4.62 -6.34
N ASN A 208 -11.35 -5.87 -6.68
CA ASN A 208 -12.01 -6.82 -5.79
C ASN A 208 -11.07 -7.39 -4.71
N PHE A 209 -9.81 -7.68 -5.05
CA PHE A 209 -8.78 -8.05 -4.07
C PHE A 209 -8.60 -6.95 -3.01
N LYS A 210 -8.51 -5.69 -3.43
CA LYS A 210 -8.41 -4.54 -2.52
C LYS A 210 -9.64 -4.37 -1.63
N ARG A 211 -10.82 -4.68 -2.12
CA ARG A 211 -12.05 -4.70 -1.31
C ARG A 211 -12.06 -5.83 -0.29
N GLN A 212 -11.39 -6.94 -0.57
CA GLN A 212 -11.38 -8.13 0.30
C GLN A 212 -10.31 -8.10 1.38
N GLN A 213 -9.21 -7.39 1.18
CA GLN A 213 -8.20 -7.15 2.22
C GLN A 213 -8.50 -5.93 3.12
N ARG A 214 -9.38 -5.05 2.70
CA ARG A 214 -9.84 -3.86 3.42
C ARG A 214 -11.28 -4.07 3.88
N TYR A 215 -11.42 -4.48 5.11
CA TYR A 215 -12.72 -4.71 5.74
C TYR A 215 -13.10 -3.57 6.67
#